data_f1b13e41dda0cd41217b08a3c1d91c56
#
_entry.id   f1b13e41dda0cd41217b08a3c1d91c56
#
_cell.length_a   1.000
_cell.length_b   1.000
_cell.length_c   1.000
_cell.angle_alpha   90.00
_cell.angle_beta   90.00
_cell.angle_gamma   90.00
#
_symmetry.space_group_name_H-M   'P 1'
#
loop_
_entity.id
_entity.type
_entity.pdbx_description
1 polymer ?
#
loop_
_entity_poly.entity_id
_entity_poly.type
_entity_poly.pdbx_seq_one_letter_code
_entity_poly.pdbx_strand_id
1 'polypeptide(L)'
;MIALQTTDRTLGDCFYTTPMKKKFTRSVGKRSYLPIKEFFAIYISQRLIAKKQASPKTKRNNVLRMVPILKNYKIDVETADITAFNSKTEQDIPICDDWVANRGCNEMRQARSIFSKAWIKRYKQLGIDTSWFNNWIALSLESVQVLPFDANRKELERIVNECESLRTFDKDMYLMYALAYGFGLRSSEIQRARFGDLHEDFDGNKLIRIHSPKSGGEYQDRPCDPAWWELINSYKTQGDHLIVPVQEDRITREFPSFLRRRCGVVDDRPVHRLRKYCGHRVMRENGNNAFVASKALGHSSVEITSRVYVGQPTIQRSF
;
A
#
# COMPACT_ATOMS: atom_id res chain seq x y z
N MET A 1 18.54 15.63 15.53
CA MET A 1 17.15 15.49 15.03
C MET A 1 16.70 16.83 14.48
N ILE A 2 16.93 17.08 13.18
CA ILE A 2 16.54 18.34 12.53
C ILE A 2 15.41 17.99 11.58
N ALA A 3 14.32 18.70 11.74
CA ALA A 3 13.05 18.51 11.03
C ALA A 3 13.23 18.84 9.53
N LEU A 4 13.09 17.81 8.67
CA LEU A 4 12.86 17.95 7.24
C LEU A 4 11.34 17.93 6.99
N GLN A 5 10.67 18.97 7.42
CA GLN A 5 9.27 19.21 7.06
C GLN A 5 9.21 20.67 6.60
N THR A 6 9.19 20.91 5.27
CA THR A 6 8.51 22.10 4.71
C THR A 6 8.69 22.33 3.19
N THR A 7 9.26 21.42 2.38
CA THR A 7 9.47 21.73 0.95
C THR A 7 8.75 20.80 -0.06
N ASP A 8 8.03 19.79 0.41
CA ASP A 8 7.45 18.79 -0.52
C ASP A 8 6.06 19.15 -1.11
N ARG A 9 5.40 20.21 -0.62
CA ARG A 9 4.09 20.61 -1.15
C ARG A 9 4.18 21.26 -2.54
N THR A 10 5.21 22.03 -2.80
CA THR A 10 5.39 22.78 -4.06
C THR A 10 5.69 21.90 -5.28
N LEU A 11 6.41 20.81 -5.11
CA LEU A 11 6.69 19.87 -6.21
C LEU A 11 5.46 19.03 -6.57
N GLY A 12 4.63 18.68 -5.59
CA GLY A 12 3.35 18.02 -5.84
C GLY A 12 2.44 18.87 -6.72
N ASP A 13 2.35 20.15 -6.46
CA ASP A 13 1.45 21.07 -7.15
C ASP A 13 1.90 21.39 -8.58
N CYS A 14 3.20 21.40 -8.89
CA CYS A 14 3.70 21.58 -10.26
C CYS A 14 3.22 20.49 -11.23
N PHE A 15 2.96 19.27 -10.75
CA PHE A 15 2.41 18.20 -11.58
C PHE A 15 0.89 18.24 -11.72
N TYR A 16 0.18 19.12 -10.97
CA TYR A 16 -1.29 19.19 -10.93
C TYR A 16 -1.91 20.20 -11.90
N THR A 17 -1.18 21.21 -12.35
CA THR A 17 -1.78 22.41 -12.95
C THR A 17 -1.79 22.47 -14.49
N THR A 18 -1.28 21.47 -15.19
CA THR A 18 -1.31 21.52 -16.66
C THR A 18 -2.08 20.34 -17.24
N PRO A 19 -3.34 20.51 -17.66
CA PRO A 19 -4.00 19.53 -18.50
C PRO A 19 -3.32 19.56 -19.89
N MET A 20 -2.35 18.71 -20.11
CA MET A 20 -1.79 18.53 -21.47
C MET A 20 -2.83 17.92 -22.39
N LYS A 21 -3.68 18.77 -23.00
CA LYS A 21 -4.53 18.43 -24.16
C LYS A 21 -3.71 18.38 -25.48
N LYS A 22 -2.40 18.27 -25.44
CA LYS A 22 -1.63 18.01 -26.66
C LYS A 22 -1.87 16.57 -27.09
N LYS A 23 -2.68 16.41 -28.15
CA LYS A 23 -2.70 15.17 -28.95
C LYS A 23 -1.27 14.94 -29.42
N PHE A 24 -0.59 13.94 -28.85
CA PHE A 24 0.70 13.48 -29.38
C PHE A 24 0.43 12.87 -30.76
N THR A 25 0.49 13.68 -31.79
CA THR A 25 0.50 13.22 -33.18
C THR A 25 1.78 12.40 -33.39
N ARG A 26 1.64 11.28 -34.06
CA ARG A 26 2.72 10.37 -34.43
C ARG A 26 3.86 11.13 -35.15
N SER A 27 4.92 11.46 -34.45
CA SER A 27 6.22 11.72 -35.09
C SER A 27 7.01 10.41 -35.07
N VAL A 28 7.38 9.94 -36.23
CA VAL A 28 8.06 8.66 -36.46
C VAL A 28 9.56 8.72 -36.14
N GLY A 29 10.05 9.73 -35.45
CA GLY A 29 11.45 9.86 -35.04
C GLY A 29 11.68 9.45 -33.59
N LYS A 30 12.80 8.76 -33.31
CA LYS A 30 13.26 8.52 -31.93
C LYS A 30 13.53 9.88 -31.28
N ARG A 31 12.87 10.16 -30.16
CA ARG A 31 13.19 11.34 -29.35
C ARG A 31 14.42 11.04 -28.51
N SER A 32 15.53 11.57 -28.90
CA SER A 32 16.81 11.50 -28.15
C SER A 32 16.85 12.48 -26.99
N TYR A 33 16.03 13.54 -27.04
CA TYR A 33 15.91 14.55 -25.99
C TYR A 33 14.45 14.62 -25.49
N LEU A 34 14.24 14.44 -24.19
CA LEU A 34 12.96 14.60 -23.52
C LEU A 34 13.20 15.04 -22.08
N PRO A 35 12.74 16.23 -21.64
CA PRO A 35 12.87 16.66 -20.25
C PRO A 35 12.27 15.62 -19.28
N ILE A 36 12.95 15.37 -18.16
CA ILE A 36 12.50 14.40 -17.14
C ILE A 36 11.09 14.74 -16.65
N LYS A 37 10.79 16.02 -16.46
CA LYS A 37 9.46 16.51 -16.08
C LYS A 37 8.38 16.07 -17.07
N GLU A 38 8.63 16.22 -18.38
CA GLU A 38 7.69 15.76 -19.41
C GLU A 38 7.58 14.23 -19.45
N PHE A 39 8.70 13.52 -19.28
CA PHE A 39 8.71 12.07 -19.16
C PHE A 39 7.82 11.59 -18.00
N PHE A 40 7.92 12.21 -16.83
CA PHE A 40 7.06 11.89 -15.70
C PHE A 40 5.58 12.22 -15.96
N ALA A 41 5.30 13.33 -16.64
CA ALA A 41 3.94 13.67 -17.04
C ALA A 41 3.36 12.64 -18.02
N ILE A 42 4.15 12.15 -18.97
CA ILE A 42 3.78 11.03 -19.86
C ILE A 42 3.48 9.77 -19.05
N TYR A 43 4.37 9.38 -18.13
CA TYR A 43 4.16 8.20 -17.29
C TYR A 43 2.84 8.27 -16.49
N ILE A 44 2.53 9.42 -15.89
CA ILE A 44 1.33 9.61 -15.08
C ILE A 44 0.07 9.59 -15.95
N SER A 45 0.08 10.29 -17.10
CA SER A 45 -1.10 10.50 -17.95
C SER A 45 -1.44 9.31 -18.84
N GLN A 46 -0.42 8.58 -19.33
CA GLN A 46 -0.63 7.49 -20.27
C GLN A 46 -1.25 6.26 -19.61
N ARG A 47 -2.03 5.49 -20.41
CA ARG A 47 -2.60 4.21 -20.00
C ARG A 47 -1.87 3.06 -20.69
N LEU A 48 -1.62 2.00 -19.95
CA LEU A 48 -1.21 0.72 -20.53
C LEU A 48 -2.44 -0.01 -21.06
N ILE A 49 -2.27 -0.79 -22.12
CA ILE A 49 -3.35 -1.62 -22.71
C ILE A 49 -3.66 -2.84 -21.81
N ALA A 50 -2.86 -3.13 -20.81
CA ALA A 50 -3.01 -4.27 -19.92
C ALA A 50 -4.15 -4.11 -18.89
N LYS A 51 -4.83 -5.22 -18.55
CA LYS A 51 -5.99 -5.26 -17.65
C LYS A 51 -5.73 -4.73 -16.22
N LYS A 52 -4.52 -4.81 -15.70
CA LYS A 52 -4.16 -4.28 -14.36
C LYS A 52 -3.21 -3.09 -14.51
N GLN A 53 -3.75 -1.91 -14.35
CA GLN A 53 -2.98 -0.67 -14.37
C GLN A 53 -2.78 -0.12 -12.96
N ALA A 54 -1.59 0.44 -12.70
CA ALA A 54 -1.39 1.25 -11.51
C ALA A 54 -2.32 2.47 -11.55
N SER A 55 -2.96 2.78 -10.43
CA SER A 55 -3.80 3.98 -10.31
C SER A 55 -2.97 5.25 -10.55
N PRO A 56 -3.59 6.38 -10.97
CA PRO A 56 -2.88 7.65 -11.06
C PRO A 56 -2.16 8.02 -9.75
N LYS A 57 -2.78 7.76 -8.60
CA LYS A 57 -2.16 7.96 -7.27
C LYS A 57 -0.88 7.11 -7.12
N THR A 58 -0.91 5.84 -7.52
CA THR A 58 0.27 4.96 -7.48
C THR A 58 1.38 5.47 -8.39
N LYS A 59 1.05 5.92 -9.60
CA LYS A 59 2.04 6.45 -10.54
C LYS A 59 2.71 7.72 -10.00
N ARG A 60 1.93 8.64 -9.42
CA ARG A 60 2.47 9.83 -8.77
C ARG A 60 3.40 9.46 -7.62
N ASN A 61 3.01 8.51 -6.78
CA ASN A 61 3.88 8.03 -5.70
C ASN A 61 5.19 7.45 -6.22
N ASN A 62 5.18 6.72 -7.34
CA ASN A 62 6.40 6.21 -7.95
C ASN A 62 7.33 7.35 -8.41
N VAL A 63 6.78 8.40 -9.01
CA VAL A 63 7.54 9.61 -9.39
C VAL A 63 8.08 10.32 -8.15
N LEU A 64 7.24 10.50 -7.11
CA LEU A 64 7.68 11.11 -5.85
C LEU A 64 8.81 10.32 -5.16
N ARG A 65 8.91 9.02 -5.38
CA ARG A 65 10.06 8.21 -4.90
C ARG A 65 11.29 8.32 -5.80
N MET A 66 11.10 8.60 -7.08
CA MET A 66 12.22 8.79 -8.01
C MET A 66 12.91 10.15 -7.83
N VAL A 67 12.15 11.21 -7.58
CA VAL A 67 12.68 12.58 -7.45
C VAL A 67 13.80 12.71 -6.41
N PRO A 68 13.66 12.21 -5.15
CA PRO A 68 14.75 12.27 -4.18
C PRO A 68 16.01 11.51 -4.63
N ILE A 69 15.84 10.40 -5.36
CA ILE A 69 16.96 9.64 -5.90
C ILE A 69 17.75 10.52 -6.87
N LEU A 70 17.08 11.11 -7.86
CA LEU A 70 17.73 11.99 -8.84
C LEU A 70 18.40 13.21 -8.19
N LYS A 71 17.71 13.85 -7.24
CA LYS A 71 18.26 15.00 -6.49
C LYS A 71 19.53 14.66 -5.71
N ASN A 72 19.62 13.46 -5.12
CA ASN A 72 20.83 13.03 -4.41
C ASN A 72 22.07 13.02 -5.32
N TYR A 73 21.88 12.77 -6.61
CA TYR A 73 22.93 12.81 -7.63
C TYR A 73 22.98 14.15 -8.39
N LYS A 74 22.47 15.22 -7.82
CA LYS A 74 22.46 16.59 -8.39
C LYS A 74 21.77 16.68 -9.76
N ILE A 75 20.85 15.75 -10.06
CA ILE A 75 20.03 15.77 -11.28
C ILE A 75 18.77 16.57 -10.97
N ASP A 76 18.67 17.75 -11.60
CA ASP A 76 17.49 18.60 -11.46
C ASP A 76 16.40 18.15 -12.43
N VAL A 77 15.27 17.70 -11.88
CA VAL A 77 14.12 17.19 -12.64
C VAL A 77 13.49 18.24 -13.55
N GLU A 78 13.62 19.52 -13.22
CA GLU A 78 13.05 20.63 -14.00
C GLU A 78 13.86 20.92 -15.29
N THR A 79 15.18 20.73 -15.25
CA THR A 79 16.10 21.13 -16.34
C THR A 79 16.76 19.95 -17.06
N ALA A 80 16.95 18.83 -16.37
CA ALA A 80 17.59 17.65 -16.96
C ALA A 80 16.68 16.90 -17.93
N ASP A 81 17.28 16.18 -18.87
CA ASP A 81 16.59 15.29 -19.78
C ASP A 81 16.72 13.79 -19.37
N ILE A 82 16.07 12.91 -20.13
CA ILE A 82 16.05 11.46 -19.85
C ILE A 82 17.42 10.78 -19.97
N THR A 83 18.41 11.41 -20.60
CA THR A 83 19.77 10.86 -20.68
C THR A 83 20.41 10.79 -19.31
N ALA A 84 20.00 11.67 -18.38
CA ALA A 84 20.45 11.69 -17.00
C ALA A 84 20.13 10.41 -16.22
N PHE A 85 19.17 9.59 -16.67
CA PHE A 85 18.94 8.27 -16.07
C PHE A 85 20.10 7.29 -16.27
N ASN A 86 20.99 7.56 -17.23
CA ASN A 86 22.20 6.77 -17.46
C ASN A 86 23.43 7.35 -16.73
N SER A 87 23.25 8.34 -15.86
CA SER A 87 24.34 8.94 -15.10
C SER A 87 25.00 7.94 -14.16
N LYS A 88 26.27 8.18 -13.90
CA LYS A 88 27.11 7.39 -13.01
C LYS A 88 27.71 8.28 -11.92
N THR A 89 28.17 7.67 -10.85
CA THR A 89 28.96 8.31 -9.80
C THR A 89 30.40 8.61 -10.30
N GLU A 90 31.18 9.31 -9.49
CA GLU A 90 32.61 9.54 -9.75
C GLU A 90 33.43 8.22 -9.84
N GLN A 91 32.92 7.14 -9.23
CA GLN A 91 33.49 5.79 -9.31
C GLN A 91 32.99 4.96 -10.49
N ASP A 92 32.35 5.60 -11.48
CA ASP A 92 31.77 4.94 -12.67
C ASP A 92 30.65 3.93 -12.38
N ILE A 93 30.02 4.02 -11.19
CA ILE A 93 28.91 3.16 -10.78
C ILE A 93 27.58 3.81 -11.22
N PRO A 94 26.65 3.07 -11.87
CA PRO A 94 25.32 3.60 -12.17
C PRO A 94 24.60 4.10 -10.92
N ILE A 95 23.97 5.28 -10.99
CA ILE A 95 23.33 5.91 -9.83
C ILE A 95 22.25 5.04 -9.17
N CYS A 96 21.58 4.17 -9.95
CA CYS A 96 20.59 3.24 -9.40
C CYS A 96 21.22 2.13 -8.56
N ASP A 97 22.41 1.64 -8.93
CA ASP A 97 23.13 0.61 -8.18
C ASP A 97 23.76 1.22 -6.91
N ASP A 98 24.36 2.39 -7.03
CA ASP A 98 24.91 3.14 -5.90
C ASP A 98 23.84 3.48 -4.85
N TRP A 99 22.66 3.92 -5.30
CA TRP A 99 21.54 4.17 -4.39
C TRP A 99 21.14 2.91 -3.60
N VAL A 100 21.03 1.76 -4.29
CA VAL A 100 20.65 0.49 -3.65
C VAL A 100 21.70 0.07 -2.63
N ALA A 101 22.98 0.20 -2.95
CA ALA A 101 24.07 -0.13 -2.05
C ALA A 101 24.08 0.73 -0.77
N ASN A 102 23.79 2.04 -0.90
CA ASN A 102 23.90 2.99 0.19
C ASN A 102 22.59 3.23 0.96
N ARG A 103 21.40 3.08 0.33
CA ARG A 103 20.10 3.43 0.89
C ARG A 103 19.11 2.27 0.95
N GLY A 104 19.44 1.15 0.30
CA GLY A 104 18.62 -0.05 0.27
C GLY A 104 17.52 -0.06 -0.78
N CYS A 105 16.80 -1.18 -0.86
CA CYS A 105 15.91 -1.51 -1.98
C CYS A 105 14.49 -0.95 -1.90
N ASN A 106 14.01 -0.48 -0.74
CA ASN A 106 12.58 -0.22 -0.52
C ASN A 106 12.02 0.91 -1.40
N GLU A 107 12.71 2.05 -1.43
CA GLU A 107 12.30 3.19 -2.27
C GLU A 107 12.53 2.88 -3.73
N MET A 108 13.65 2.23 -4.05
CA MET A 108 14.01 1.85 -5.40
C MET A 108 12.98 0.93 -6.06
N ARG A 109 12.36 0.00 -5.33
CA ARG A 109 11.30 -0.87 -5.87
C ARG A 109 10.11 -0.09 -6.44
N GLN A 110 9.70 0.96 -5.74
CA GLN A 110 8.59 1.79 -6.20
C GLN A 110 9.02 2.68 -7.36
N ALA A 111 10.17 3.35 -7.23
CA ALA A 111 10.75 4.19 -8.29
C ALA A 111 10.97 3.40 -9.58
N ARG A 112 11.62 2.24 -9.50
CA ARG A 112 11.88 1.36 -10.64
C ARG A 112 10.62 0.91 -11.40
N SER A 113 9.46 0.90 -10.77
CA SER A 113 8.21 0.49 -11.44
C SER A 113 7.89 1.36 -12.67
N ILE A 114 8.46 2.57 -12.76
CA ILE A 114 8.41 3.46 -13.92
C ILE A 114 9.04 2.77 -15.15
N PHE A 115 10.05 1.93 -14.95
CA PHE A 115 10.82 1.22 -16.00
C PHE A 115 10.40 -0.26 -16.13
N SER A 116 9.20 -0.63 -15.69
CA SER A 116 8.72 -2.00 -15.87
C SER A 116 8.62 -2.37 -17.36
N LYS A 117 8.74 -3.67 -17.68
CA LYS A 117 8.66 -4.17 -19.07
C LYS A 117 7.47 -3.62 -19.86
N ALA A 118 6.32 -3.50 -19.24
CA ALA A 118 5.10 -2.97 -19.87
C ALA A 118 5.25 -1.48 -20.19
N TRP A 119 5.86 -0.69 -19.31
CA TRP A 119 6.13 0.73 -19.54
C TRP A 119 7.20 0.94 -20.58
N ILE A 120 8.28 0.17 -20.58
CA ILE A 120 9.32 0.23 -21.61
C ILE A 120 8.71 -0.05 -23.00
N LYS A 121 7.84 -1.05 -23.12
CA LYS A 121 7.11 -1.30 -24.37
C LYS A 121 6.27 -0.07 -24.80
N ARG A 122 5.59 0.58 -23.84
CA ARG A 122 4.80 1.78 -24.11
C ARG A 122 5.64 2.97 -24.53
N TYR A 123 6.78 3.20 -23.88
CA TYR A 123 7.70 4.27 -24.25
C TYR A 123 8.24 4.11 -25.67
N LYS A 124 8.64 2.90 -26.06
CA LYS A 124 9.03 2.60 -27.45
C LYS A 124 7.92 2.94 -28.44
N GLN A 125 6.66 2.62 -28.13
CA GLN A 125 5.51 2.97 -28.98
C GLN A 125 5.30 4.49 -29.10
N LEU A 126 5.73 5.27 -28.13
CA LEU A 126 5.66 6.72 -28.11
C LEU A 126 6.91 7.38 -28.74
N GLY A 127 7.83 6.57 -29.29
CA GLY A 127 9.07 7.06 -29.91
C GLY A 127 10.13 7.52 -28.90
N ILE A 128 10.00 7.16 -27.61
CA ILE A 128 10.99 7.52 -26.59
C ILE A 128 12.15 6.53 -26.67
N ASP A 129 13.37 7.02 -26.70
CA ASP A 129 14.56 6.18 -26.61
C ASP A 129 14.68 5.58 -25.21
N THR A 130 14.62 4.26 -25.12
CA THR A 130 14.66 3.53 -23.85
C THR A 130 16.06 3.02 -23.50
N SER A 131 17.06 3.28 -24.31
CA SER A 131 18.45 2.88 -24.04
C SER A 131 19.01 3.54 -22.77
N TRP A 132 18.55 4.74 -22.46
CA TRP A 132 18.90 5.49 -21.26
C TRP A 132 18.44 4.85 -19.94
N PHE A 133 17.53 3.87 -20.01
CA PHE A 133 16.98 3.18 -18.85
C PHE A 133 17.57 1.80 -18.60
N ASN A 134 18.60 1.39 -19.37
CA ASN A 134 19.14 0.03 -19.32
C ASN A 134 19.62 -0.37 -17.92
N ASN A 135 20.31 0.50 -17.20
CA ASN A 135 20.78 0.24 -15.85
C ASN A 135 19.60 0.04 -14.88
N TRP A 136 18.54 0.84 -15.00
CA TRP A 136 17.32 0.72 -14.18
C TRP A 136 16.52 -0.55 -14.49
N ILE A 137 16.54 -0.99 -15.74
CA ILE A 137 15.88 -2.22 -16.18
C ILE A 137 16.64 -3.44 -15.66
N ALA A 138 17.97 -3.41 -15.78
CA ALA A 138 18.87 -4.51 -15.39
C ALA A 138 19.02 -4.65 -13.86
N LEU A 139 18.74 -3.56 -13.09
CA LEU A 139 18.91 -3.53 -11.65
C LEU A 139 18.23 -4.73 -10.98
N SER A 140 19.01 -5.56 -10.30
CA SER A 140 18.51 -6.66 -9.48
C SER A 140 18.19 -6.14 -8.07
N LEU A 141 16.96 -6.31 -7.64
CA LEU A 141 16.54 -5.94 -6.28
C LEU A 141 16.26 -7.22 -5.50
N GLU A 142 16.95 -7.39 -4.39
CA GLU A 142 16.68 -8.50 -3.49
C GLU A 142 15.20 -8.59 -3.12
N SER A 143 14.67 -9.81 -3.04
CA SER A 143 13.32 -10.02 -2.56
C SER A 143 13.23 -9.61 -1.09
N VAL A 144 12.20 -8.84 -0.72
CA VAL A 144 11.94 -8.57 0.69
C VAL A 144 11.59 -9.89 1.35
N GLN A 145 12.42 -10.32 2.28
CA GLN A 145 12.02 -11.39 3.17
C GLN A 145 10.85 -10.91 4.02
N VAL A 146 9.71 -11.56 3.85
CA VAL A 146 8.56 -11.33 4.73
C VAL A 146 8.83 -12.12 6.00
N LEU A 147 9.25 -11.40 7.05
CA LEU A 147 9.40 -12.03 8.35
C LEU A 147 8.01 -12.48 8.85
N PRO A 148 7.92 -13.65 9.48
CA PRO A 148 6.70 -14.10 10.15
C PRO A 148 6.22 -13.04 11.15
N PHE A 149 4.92 -12.99 11.34
CA PHE A 149 4.33 -12.08 12.31
C PHE A 149 4.64 -12.58 13.72
N ASP A 150 5.41 -11.80 14.44
CA ASP A 150 5.64 -12.02 15.86
C ASP A 150 4.49 -11.39 16.67
N ALA A 151 3.62 -12.25 17.21
CA ALA A 151 2.50 -11.85 18.03
C ALA A 151 2.97 -11.59 19.47
N ASN A 152 3.14 -10.32 19.82
CA ASN A 152 3.52 -9.92 21.16
C ASN A 152 2.27 -9.82 22.06
N ARG A 153 2.19 -10.73 23.06
CA ARG A 153 1.04 -10.79 23.99
C ARG A 153 0.87 -9.50 24.79
N LYS A 154 1.95 -8.91 25.31
CA LYS A 154 1.89 -7.67 26.10
C LYS A 154 1.42 -6.48 25.24
N GLU A 155 1.87 -6.41 23.97
CA GLU A 155 1.39 -5.41 23.03
C GLU A 155 -0.11 -5.57 22.77
N LEU A 156 -0.57 -6.81 22.55
CA LEU A 156 -1.99 -7.09 22.30
C LEU A 156 -2.86 -6.75 23.52
N GLU A 157 -2.47 -7.17 24.73
CA GLU A 157 -3.18 -6.84 25.97
C GLU A 157 -3.31 -5.33 26.16
N ARG A 158 -2.26 -4.57 25.90
CA ARG A 158 -2.29 -3.11 25.95
C ARG A 158 -3.20 -2.51 24.88
N ILE A 159 -3.16 -3.02 23.64
CA ILE A 159 -4.05 -2.58 22.57
C ILE A 159 -5.51 -2.80 22.99
N VAL A 160 -5.86 -3.99 23.46
CA VAL A 160 -7.23 -4.32 23.87
C VAL A 160 -7.68 -3.37 24.97
N ASN A 161 -6.90 -3.21 26.05
CA ASN A 161 -7.28 -2.37 27.20
C ASN A 161 -7.47 -0.90 26.80
N GLU A 162 -6.54 -0.32 26.03
CA GLU A 162 -6.63 1.07 25.61
C GLU A 162 -7.75 1.29 24.59
N CYS A 163 -7.99 0.34 23.70
CA CYS A 163 -9.06 0.46 22.71
C CYS A 163 -10.45 0.21 23.30
N GLU A 164 -10.59 -0.72 24.26
CA GLU A 164 -11.87 -0.92 24.96
C GLU A 164 -12.29 0.33 25.76
N SER A 165 -11.33 1.07 26.31
CA SER A 165 -11.63 2.34 26.97
C SER A 165 -12.28 3.37 26.03
N LEU A 166 -11.97 3.34 24.71
CA LEU A 166 -12.56 4.22 23.72
C LEU A 166 -14.08 4.06 23.57
N ARG A 167 -14.61 2.90 23.94
CA ARG A 167 -16.05 2.61 23.85
C ARG A 167 -16.91 3.70 24.50
N THR A 168 -16.40 4.29 25.58
CA THR A 168 -17.08 5.35 26.34
C THR A 168 -16.72 6.75 25.85
N PHE A 169 -15.48 6.96 25.41
CA PHE A 169 -14.96 8.32 25.14
C PHE A 169 -14.91 8.68 23.65
N ASP A 170 -14.73 7.70 22.77
CA ASP A 170 -14.58 7.92 21.32
C ASP A 170 -15.11 6.73 20.53
N LYS A 171 -16.42 6.72 20.36
CA LYS A 171 -17.14 5.68 19.61
C LYS A 171 -16.52 5.40 18.22
N ASP A 172 -16.13 6.45 17.50
CA ASP A 172 -15.64 6.28 16.13
C ASP A 172 -14.27 5.58 16.12
N MET A 173 -13.35 5.95 17.02
CA MET A 173 -12.08 5.24 17.17
C MET A 173 -12.29 3.81 17.66
N TYR A 174 -13.27 3.56 18.54
CA TYR A 174 -13.62 2.22 18.96
C TYR A 174 -14.11 1.37 17.79
N LEU A 175 -14.98 1.91 16.93
CA LEU A 175 -15.45 1.22 15.72
C LEU A 175 -14.30 0.98 14.72
N MET A 176 -13.33 1.92 14.58
CA MET A 176 -12.12 1.67 13.79
C MET A 176 -11.32 0.48 14.32
N TYR A 177 -11.16 0.39 15.65
CA TYR A 177 -10.52 -0.76 16.30
C TYR A 177 -11.30 -2.04 16.03
N ALA A 178 -12.62 -2.05 16.25
CA ALA A 178 -13.46 -3.22 16.01
C ALA A 178 -13.38 -3.72 14.55
N LEU A 179 -13.39 -2.83 13.59
CA LEU A 179 -13.25 -3.17 12.18
C LEU A 179 -11.82 -3.67 11.83
N ALA A 180 -10.79 -3.07 12.43
CA ALA A 180 -9.41 -3.47 12.17
C ALA A 180 -9.01 -4.78 12.86
N TYR A 181 -9.38 -4.94 14.14
CA TYR A 181 -9.03 -6.10 14.95
C TYR A 181 -10.08 -7.22 14.87
N GLY A 182 -11.38 -6.88 14.92
CA GLY A 182 -12.46 -7.83 14.83
C GLY A 182 -12.60 -8.45 13.44
N PHE A 183 -12.64 -7.61 12.40
CA PHE A 183 -12.84 -8.04 11.00
C PHE A 183 -11.58 -8.03 10.14
N GLY A 184 -10.47 -7.54 10.66
CA GLY A 184 -9.21 -7.48 9.93
C GLY A 184 -9.22 -6.53 8.73
N LEU A 185 -10.02 -5.46 8.75
CA LEU A 185 -10.12 -4.53 7.63
C LEU A 185 -8.87 -3.66 7.48
N ARG A 186 -8.54 -3.31 6.23
CA ARG A 186 -7.52 -2.31 5.92
C ARG A 186 -8.08 -0.90 6.13
N SER A 187 -7.22 0.11 6.38
CA SER A 187 -7.66 1.51 6.56
C SER A 187 -8.59 1.97 5.43
N SER A 188 -8.29 1.62 4.16
CA SER A 188 -9.13 1.97 3.02
C SER A 188 -10.46 1.19 2.94
N GLU A 189 -10.55 0.05 3.59
CA GLU A 189 -11.78 -0.75 3.72
C GLU A 189 -12.64 -0.18 4.85
N ILE A 190 -12.03 0.21 5.98
CA ILE A 190 -12.70 0.89 7.10
C ILE A 190 -13.38 2.18 6.64
N GLN A 191 -12.71 2.98 5.80
CA GLN A 191 -13.27 4.23 5.24
C GLN A 191 -14.57 4.05 4.45
N ARG A 192 -14.85 2.85 3.97
CA ARG A 192 -15.97 2.58 3.06
C ARG A 192 -16.99 1.62 3.62
N ALA A 193 -16.67 0.96 4.72
CA ALA A 193 -17.57 -0.02 5.35
C ALA A 193 -18.87 0.64 5.79
N ARG A 194 -19.99 0.04 5.39
CA ARG A 194 -21.35 0.48 5.69
C ARG A 194 -22.06 -0.54 6.56
N PHE A 195 -23.06 -0.10 7.29
CA PHE A 195 -23.92 -1.03 8.02
C PHE A 195 -24.71 -1.97 7.08
N GLY A 196 -25.02 -1.55 5.86
CA GLY A 196 -25.62 -2.38 4.82
C GLY A 196 -24.70 -3.47 4.27
N ASP A 197 -23.37 -3.36 4.52
CA ASP A 197 -22.41 -4.39 4.13
C ASP A 197 -22.41 -5.59 5.10
N LEU A 198 -23.00 -5.43 6.31
CA LEU A 198 -23.18 -6.51 7.27
C LEU A 198 -24.42 -7.32 6.90
N HIS A 199 -24.23 -8.62 6.65
CA HIS A 199 -25.33 -9.51 6.28
C HIS A 199 -25.06 -10.93 6.73
N GLU A 200 -26.07 -11.77 6.63
CA GLU A 200 -25.99 -13.20 6.88
C GLU A 200 -26.15 -13.94 5.55
N ASP A 201 -25.44 -15.05 5.40
CA ASP A 201 -25.70 -15.95 4.29
C ASP A 201 -26.89 -16.88 4.58
N PHE A 202 -27.17 -17.79 3.64
CA PHE A 202 -28.27 -18.73 3.77
C PHE A 202 -28.12 -19.66 4.99
N ASP A 203 -26.90 -19.95 5.40
CA ASP A 203 -26.57 -20.83 6.54
C ASP A 203 -26.48 -20.05 7.86
N GLY A 204 -26.78 -18.76 7.87
CA GLY A 204 -26.71 -17.87 9.04
C GLY A 204 -25.30 -17.44 9.42
N ASN A 205 -24.31 -17.66 8.55
CA ASN A 205 -22.96 -17.17 8.80
C ASN A 205 -22.90 -15.65 8.69
N LYS A 206 -22.24 -15.02 9.64
CA LYS A 206 -22.07 -13.57 9.71
C LYS A 206 -20.98 -13.13 8.72
N LEU A 207 -21.34 -12.26 7.80
CA LEU A 207 -20.47 -11.80 6.72
C LEU A 207 -20.38 -10.28 6.69
N ILE A 208 -19.26 -9.77 6.17
CA ILE A 208 -19.12 -8.39 5.74
C ILE A 208 -18.76 -8.33 4.25
N ARG A 209 -19.49 -7.54 3.49
CA ARG A 209 -19.24 -7.29 2.07
C ARG A 209 -18.22 -6.18 1.90
N ILE A 210 -17.11 -6.48 1.28
CA ILE A 210 -16.02 -5.52 1.06
C ILE A 210 -15.88 -5.18 -0.41
N HIS A 211 -16.04 -3.91 -0.72
CA HIS A 211 -15.70 -3.39 -2.03
C HIS A 211 -14.20 -3.21 -2.16
N SER A 212 -13.54 -4.03 -2.96
CA SER A 212 -12.10 -3.98 -3.18
C SER A 212 -11.76 -3.39 -4.55
N PRO A 213 -11.28 -2.14 -4.62
CA PRO A 213 -10.84 -1.55 -5.90
C PRO A 213 -9.68 -2.29 -6.56
N LYS A 214 -8.91 -3.07 -5.76
CA LYS A 214 -7.78 -3.86 -6.25
C LYS A 214 -8.21 -5.12 -7.01
N SER A 215 -9.43 -5.60 -6.77
CA SER A 215 -10.01 -6.78 -7.45
C SER A 215 -10.84 -6.43 -8.69
N GLY A 216 -10.66 -5.22 -9.25
CA GLY A 216 -11.43 -4.79 -10.42
C GLY A 216 -12.82 -4.26 -10.10
N GLY A 217 -13.10 -3.92 -8.84
CA GLY A 217 -14.38 -3.40 -8.39
C GLY A 217 -15.37 -4.47 -7.93
N GLU A 218 -14.96 -5.73 -7.89
CA GLU A 218 -15.78 -6.82 -7.38
C GLU A 218 -15.93 -6.75 -5.85
N TYR A 219 -17.12 -7.07 -5.38
CA TYR A 219 -17.38 -7.27 -3.97
C TYR A 219 -16.83 -8.62 -3.50
N GLN A 220 -16.36 -8.65 -2.26
CA GLN A 220 -15.90 -9.86 -1.60
C GLN A 220 -16.59 -9.99 -0.25
N ASP A 221 -17.40 -11.02 -0.09
CA ASP A 221 -17.96 -11.39 1.21
C ASP A 221 -16.90 -12.12 2.03
N ARG A 222 -16.71 -11.67 3.28
CA ARG A 222 -15.74 -12.22 4.21
C ARG A 222 -16.44 -12.67 5.47
N PRO A 223 -16.13 -13.89 5.98
CA PRO A 223 -16.68 -14.35 7.24
C PRO A 223 -16.16 -13.48 8.39
N CYS A 224 -17.06 -13.18 9.29
CA CYS A 224 -16.83 -12.40 10.50
C CYS A 224 -17.03 -13.26 11.73
N ASP A 225 -16.28 -12.95 12.78
CA ASP A 225 -16.57 -13.45 14.12
C ASP A 225 -17.95 -12.91 14.57
N PRO A 226 -18.88 -13.78 14.97
CA PRO A 226 -20.24 -13.37 15.33
C PRO A 226 -20.28 -12.32 16.46
N ALA A 227 -19.43 -12.43 17.46
CA ALA A 227 -19.42 -11.48 18.58
C ALA A 227 -19.04 -10.06 18.12
N TRP A 228 -18.05 -9.93 17.23
CA TRP A 228 -17.69 -8.64 16.65
C TRP A 228 -18.74 -8.12 15.68
N TRP A 229 -19.40 -9.02 14.96
CA TRP A 229 -20.48 -8.64 14.05
C TRP A 229 -21.67 -8.07 14.82
N GLU A 230 -22.15 -8.76 15.88
CA GLU A 230 -23.23 -8.29 16.75
C GLU A 230 -22.88 -6.97 17.44
N LEU A 231 -21.64 -6.85 17.93
CA LEU A 231 -21.15 -5.62 18.52
C LEU A 231 -21.28 -4.43 17.55
N ILE A 232 -20.77 -4.56 16.34
CA ILE A 232 -20.82 -3.45 15.36
C ILE A 232 -22.27 -3.20 14.94
N ASN A 233 -23.06 -4.26 14.70
CA ASN A 233 -24.46 -4.14 14.32
C ASN A 233 -25.30 -3.44 15.40
N SER A 234 -24.97 -3.57 16.68
CA SER A 234 -25.65 -2.87 17.78
C SER A 234 -25.54 -1.34 17.71
N TYR A 235 -24.57 -0.82 16.94
CA TYR A 235 -24.42 0.61 16.69
C TYR A 235 -25.20 1.11 15.46
N LYS A 236 -25.88 0.20 14.73
CA LYS A 236 -26.67 0.54 13.55
C LYS A 236 -27.82 1.45 13.91
N THR A 237 -27.93 2.56 13.18
CA THR A 237 -29.08 3.46 13.19
C THR A 237 -29.92 3.23 11.94
N GLN A 238 -31.05 3.94 11.80
CA GLN A 238 -31.87 3.84 10.58
C GLN A 238 -31.09 4.27 9.32
N GLY A 239 -31.23 3.49 8.26
CA GLY A 239 -30.60 3.74 6.96
C GLY A 239 -29.26 3.06 6.78
N ASP A 240 -28.73 3.15 5.54
CA ASP A 240 -27.40 2.63 5.18
C ASP A 240 -26.33 3.71 5.31
N HIS A 241 -25.68 3.77 6.45
CA HIS A 241 -24.63 4.75 6.75
C HIS A 241 -23.26 4.09 6.82
N LEU A 242 -22.21 4.89 6.69
CA LEU A 242 -20.85 4.46 7.02
C LEU A 242 -20.80 4.02 8.48
N ILE A 243 -20.12 2.90 8.76
CA ILE A 243 -19.91 2.44 10.13
C ILE A 243 -19.08 3.46 10.90
N VAL A 244 -18.09 4.08 10.23
CA VAL A 244 -17.25 5.14 10.78
C VAL A 244 -17.41 6.40 9.92
N PRO A 245 -18.32 7.31 10.26
CA PRO A 245 -18.64 8.50 9.47
C PRO A 245 -17.68 9.67 9.73
N VAL A 246 -16.36 9.43 9.57
CA VAL A 246 -15.32 10.42 9.88
C VAL A 246 -14.48 10.79 8.67
N GLN A 247 -13.76 11.91 8.77
CA GLN A 247 -12.81 12.33 7.74
C GLN A 247 -11.65 11.35 7.59
N GLU A 248 -11.09 11.28 6.38
CA GLU A 248 -9.97 10.38 6.03
C GLU A 248 -8.77 10.54 6.99
N ASP A 249 -8.47 11.76 7.42
CA ASP A 249 -7.36 12.06 8.33
C ASP A 249 -7.50 11.36 9.68
N ARG A 250 -8.72 11.18 10.17
CA ARG A 250 -8.95 10.49 11.42
C ARG A 250 -8.55 9.01 11.36
N ILE A 251 -8.82 8.36 10.23
CA ILE A 251 -8.44 6.95 9.99
C ILE A 251 -6.96 6.81 9.64
N THR A 252 -6.39 7.79 8.93
CA THR A 252 -5.03 7.66 8.38
C THR A 252 -3.95 8.29 9.25
N ARG A 253 -4.29 9.20 10.17
CA ARG A 253 -3.35 9.92 11.03
C ARG A 253 -3.67 9.80 12.51
N GLU A 254 -4.90 10.15 12.94
CA GLU A 254 -5.24 10.20 14.36
C GLU A 254 -5.27 8.83 15.00
N PHE A 255 -6.01 7.88 14.42
CA PHE A 255 -6.08 6.52 14.94
C PHE A 255 -4.72 5.81 14.91
N PRO A 256 -3.90 5.85 13.85
CA PRO A 256 -2.52 5.38 13.88
C PRO A 256 -1.66 6.06 14.95
N SER A 257 -1.85 7.36 15.19
CA SER A 257 -1.12 8.08 16.23
C SER A 257 -1.53 7.62 17.64
N PHE A 258 -2.82 7.39 17.88
CA PHE A 258 -3.33 6.80 19.11
C PHE A 258 -2.71 5.42 19.38
N LEU A 259 -2.73 4.52 18.37
CA LEU A 259 -2.15 3.19 18.48
C LEU A 259 -0.65 3.23 18.83
N ARG A 260 0.11 4.18 18.28
CA ARG A 260 1.52 4.35 18.64
C ARG A 260 1.71 4.89 20.04
N ARG A 261 1.01 5.97 20.40
CA ARG A 261 1.24 6.72 21.64
C ARG A 261 0.65 6.03 22.86
N ARG A 262 -0.58 5.51 22.74
CA ARG A 262 -1.32 4.91 23.85
C ARG A 262 -1.10 3.40 23.94
N CYS A 263 -1.23 2.71 22.80
CA CYS A 263 -1.11 1.26 22.76
C CYS A 263 0.36 0.78 22.61
N GLY A 264 1.30 1.66 22.30
CA GLY A 264 2.73 1.32 22.17
C GLY A 264 3.06 0.50 20.92
N VAL A 265 2.23 0.58 19.86
CA VAL A 265 2.48 -0.13 18.61
C VAL A 265 3.66 0.49 17.85
N VAL A 266 4.71 -0.28 17.65
CA VAL A 266 5.97 0.15 16.98
C VAL A 266 5.99 -0.21 15.49
N ASP A 267 4.87 -0.35 14.84
CA ASP A 267 4.80 -0.66 13.39
C ASP A 267 4.60 0.64 12.59
N ASP A 268 5.23 0.73 11.41
CA ASP A 268 5.02 1.85 10.48
C ASP A 268 3.55 1.97 10.05
N ARG A 269 2.83 0.85 10.07
CA ARG A 269 1.42 0.74 9.71
C ARG A 269 0.60 0.14 10.86
N PRO A 270 0.32 0.91 11.94
CA PRO A 270 -0.31 0.39 13.15
C PRO A 270 -1.68 -0.26 12.92
N VAL A 271 -2.54 0.30 12.06
CA VAL A 271 -3.82 -0.32 11.70
C VAL A 271 -3.62 -1.68 11.01
N HIS A 272 -2.57 -1.81 10.21
CA HIS A 272 -2.22 -3.11 9.61
C HIS A 272 -1.69 -4.11 10.64
N ARG A 273 -1.08 -3.62 11.72
CA ARG A 273 -0.68 -4.45 12.87
C ARG A 273 -1.91 -5.08 13.54
N LEU A 274 -2.99 -4.30 13.75
CA LEU A 274 -4.27 -4.83 14.25
C LEU A 274 -4.84 -5.94 13.35
N ARG A 275 -4.81 -5.73 12.04
CA ARG A 275 -5.22 -6.75 11.08
C ARG A 275 -4.35 -8.02 11.16
N LYS A 276 -3.05 -7.90 11.42
CA LYS A 276 -2.19 -9.05 11.65
C LYS A 276 -2.61 -9.81 12.92
N TYR A 277 -2.93 -9.10 14.01
CA TYR A 277 -3.48 -9.72 15.21
C TYR A 277 -4.82 -10.43 14.97
N CYS A 278 -5.72 -9.82 14.18
CA CYS A 278 -6.95 -10.48 13.73
C CYS A 278 -6.63 -11.81 13.02
N GLY A 279 -5.77 -11.80 12.02
CA GLY A 279 -5.41 -13.02 11.29
C GLY A 279 -4.77 -14.09 12.16
N HIS A 280 -3.92 -13.69 13.11
CA HIS A 280 -3.32 -14.60 14.07
C HIS A 280 -4.38 -15.22 15.02
N ARG A 281 -5.33 -14.40 15.50
CA ARG A 281 -6.45 -14.85 16.33
C ARG A 281 -7.30 -15.87 15.57
N VAL A 282 -7.80 -15.49 14.39
CA VAL A 282 -8.65 -16.38 13.56
C VAL A 282 -7.92 -17.69 13.24
N MET A 283 -6.64 -17.64 12.92
CA MET A 283 -5.88 -18.86 12.65
C MET A 283 -5.82 -19.78 13.87
N ARG A 284 -5.50 -19.23 15.05
CA ARG A 284 -5.42 -20.03 16.29
C ARG A 284 -6.74 -20.63 16.71
N GLU A 285 -7.82 -19.85 16.65
CA GLU A 285 -9.19 -20.30 16.99
C GLU A 285 -9.69 -21.41 16.07
N ASN A 286 -9.12 -21.51 14.87
CA ASN A 286 -9.48 -22.52 13.87
C ASN A 286 -8.36 -23.58 13.66
N GLY A 287 -7.68 -23.99 14.72
CA GLY A 287 -6.71 -25.09 14.69
C GLY A 287 -5.47 -24.80 13.83
N ASN A 288 -5.01 -23.55 13.80
CA ASN A 288 -3.92 -23.05 12.95
C ASN A 288 -4.18 -23.17 11.44
N ASN A 289 -5.44 -23.09 11.04
CA ASN A 289 -5.85 -23.20 9.65
C ASN A 289 -5.64 -21.88 8.89
N ALA A 290 -4.56 -21.81 8.08
CA ALA A 290 -4.22 -20.65 7.28
C ALA A 290 -5.26 -20.35 6.18
N PHE A 291 -6.02 -21.34 5.71
CA PHE A 291 -7.08 -21.13 4.73
C PHE A 291 -8.23 -20.31 5.32
N VAL A 292 -8.69 -20.64 6.53
CA VAL A 292 -9.76 -19.89 7.22
C VAL A 292 -9.32 -18.44 7.45
N ALA A 293 -8.11 -18.23 7.98
CA ALA A 293 -7.57 -16.90 8.17
C ALA A 293 -7.41 -16.12 6.85
N SER A 294 -7.03 -16.80 5.76
CA SER A 294 -6.94 -16.21 4.42
C SER A 294 -8.29 -15.70 3.93
N LYS A 295 -9.35 -16.48 4.12
CA LYS A 295 -10.72 -16.09 3.75
C LYS A 295 -11.21 -14.92 4.58
N ALA A 296 -11.07 -14.97 5.92
CA ALA A 296 -11.45 -13.88 6.81
C ALA A 296 -10.74 -12.56 6.49
N LEU A 297 -9.45 -12.63 6.17
CA LEU A 297 -8.67 -11.46 5.78
C LEU A 297 -8.87 -11.03 4.31
N GLY A 298 -9.47 -11.86 3.46
CA GLY A 298 -9.60 -11.59 2.02
C GLY A 298 -8.24 -11.47 1.34
N HIS A 299 -7.35 -12.42 1.60
CA HIS A 299 -6.10 -12.54 0.86
C HIS A 299 -6.34 -13.22 -0.50
N SER A 300 -5.63 -12.78 -1.53
CA SER A 300 -5.76 -13.36 -2.88
C SER A 300 -5.20 -14.78 -2.98
N SER A 301 -4.35 -15.20 -2.04
CA SER A 301 -3.88 -16.57 -1.92
C SER A 301 -3.61 -16.94 -0.45
N VAL A 302 -3.77 -18.22 -0.14
CA VAL A 302 -3.46 -18.80 1.19
C VAL A 302 -1.96 -18.69 1.49
N GLU A 303 -1.12 -18.72 0.46
CA GLU A 303 0.33 -18.59 0.58
C GLU A 303 0.77 -17.29 1.27
N ILE A 304 0.05 -16.18 1.02
CA ILE A 304 0.30 -14.90 1.70
C ILE A 304 0.08 -15.07 3.22
N THR A 305 -0.99 -15.75 3.60
CA THR A 305 -1.34 -15.99 5.01
C THR A 305 -0.33 -16.93 5.66
N SER A 306 0.00 -18.03 5.01
CA SER A 306 0.97 -19.00 5.52
C SER A 306 2.34 -18.36 5.74
N ARG A 307 2.82 -17.56 4.80
CA ARG A 307 4.11 -16.85 4.92
C ARG A 307 4.14 -15.88 6.09
N VAL A 308 3.03 -15.24 6.40
CA VAL A 308 2.95 -14.24 7.48
C VAL A 308 2.75 -14.89 8.84
N TYR A 309 1.90 -15.92 8.96
CA TYR A 309 1.44 -16.43 10.25
C TYR A 309 2.02 -17.79 10.64
N VAL A 310 2.38 -18.64 9.69
CA VAL A 310 2.91 -19.99 9.99
C VAL A 310 4.44 -19.99 10.06
N GLY A 311 5.10 -19.04 9.40
CA GLY A 311 6.55 -19.06 9.24
C GLY A 311 6.98 -20.19 8.29
N GLN A 312 8.27 -20.50 8.28
CA GLN A 312 8.74 -21.74 7.67
C GLN A 312 8.44 -22.89 8.65
N PRO A 313 7.77 -23.96 8.23
CA PRO A 313 7.53 -25.09 9.11
C PRO A 313 8.87 -25.64 9.56
N THR A 314 9.18 -25.53 10.84
CA THR A 314 10.28 -26.25 11.44
C THR A 314 9.81 -27.69 11.56
N ILE A 315 10.27 -28.56 10.67
CA ILE A 315 10.08 -29.99 10.83
C ILE A 315 10.90 -30.37 12.06
N GLN A 316 10.26 -30.50 13.20
CA GLN A 316 10.90 -31.14 14.34
C GLN A 316 11.10 -32.62 13.91
N ARG A 317 12.35 -32.97 13.63
CA ARG A 317 12.72 -34.39 13.53
C ARG A 317 12.53 -34.96 14.94
N SER A 318 11.46 -35.69 15.12
CA SER A 318 11.37 -36.65 16.24
C SER A 318 12.39 -37.74 15.96
N PHE A 319 13.46 -37.77 16.72
CA PHE A 319 14.37 -38.92 16.81
C PHE A 319 13.77 -39.94 17.74
#